data_3ad81f8b7a4b5f0dd90c19a9349485fa
#
_entry.id   3ad81f8b7a4b5f0dd90c19a9349485fa
#
_cell.length_a   1.000
_cell.length_b   1.000
_cell.length_c   1.000
_cell.angle_alpha   90.00
_cell.angle_beta   90.00
_cell.angle_gamma   90.00
#
_symmetry.space_group_name_H-M   'P 1'
#
loop_
_entity.id
_entity.type
_entity.pdbx_description
1 polymer ?
#
loop_
_entity_poly.entity_id
_entity_poly.type
_entity_poly.pdbx_seq_one_letter_code
_entity_poly.pdbx_strand_id
1 'polypeptide(L)'
;MKRYLFIMMLGLIALPAFSQSVSESTIQKRENRRGMILKEWNTPVGARMPFLDHVTTYDELGRKIEEIEYASYGQKSRVVSEYPPDSDVTAKVVREIEYNDRDKVVRIRKFEYNEDGSKSRQINYYPNGKLESIKVFEYISK
;
A
#
# COMPACT_ATOMS: atom_id res chain seq x y z
N MET A 1 -11.76 56.06 -30.66
CA MET A 1 -12.23 54.69 -30.45
C MET A 1 -11.25 53.99 -29.51
N LYS A 2 -11.65 53.76 -28.28
CA LYS A 2 -10.85 53.00 -27.32
C LYS A 2 -11.16 51.51 -27.47
N ARG A 3 -10.20 50.75 -27.97
CA ARG A 3 -10.30 49.28 -28.03
C ARG A 3 -9.91 48.75 -26.65
N TYR A 4 -10.87 48.23 -25.91
CA TYR A 4 -10.63 47.47 -24.69
C TYR A 4 -10.19 46.08 -25.08
N LEU A 5 -8.91 45.78 -24.82
CA LEU A 5 -8.36 44.44 -24.95
C LEU A 5 -8.80 43.67 -23.71
N PHE A 6 -9.76 42.77 -23.84
CA PHE A 6 -10.16 41.84 -22.80
C PHE A 6 -9.11 40.75 -22.76
N ILE A 7 -8.17 40.83 -21.82
CA ILE A 7 -7.27 39.73 -21.52
C ILE A 7 -8.08 38.75 -20.66
N MET A 8 -8.57 37.67 -21.27
CA MET A 8 -9.05 36.51 -20.54
C MET A 8 -7.83 35.88 -19.88
N MET A 9 -7.60 36.17 -18.58
CA MET A 9 -6.79 35.33 -17.72
C MET A 9 -7.53 34.01 -17.56
N LEU A 10 -7.11 32.99 -18.31
CA LEU A 10 -7.43 31.62 -18.01
C LEU A 10 -6.70 31.30 -16.71
N GLY A 11 -7.38 31.45 -15.57
CA GLY A 11 -6.92 30.96 -14.30
C GLY A 11 -6.82 29.44 -14.40
N LEU A 12 -5.60 28.93 -14.52
CA LEU A 12 -5.31 27.52 -14.26
C LEU A 12 -5.67 27.28 -12.79
N ILE A 13 -6.89 26.81 -12.55
CA ILE A 13 -7.24 26.27 -11.23
C ILE A 13 -6.45 24.97 -11.13
N ALA A 14 -5.25 25.05 -10.55
CA ALA A 14 -4.56 23.89 -10.05
C ALA A 14 -5.47 23.30 -8.97
N LEU A 15 -6.18 22.23 -9.31
CA LEU A 15 -6.87 21.43 -8.31
C LEU A 15 -5.79 21.02 -7.30
N PRO A 16 -5.99 21.29 -6.00
CA PRO A 16 -5.05 20.80 -5.02
C PRO A 16 -4.98 19.30 -5.19
N ALA A 17 -3.80 18.79 -5.50
CA ALA A 17 -3.54 17.36 -5.40
C ALA A 17 -3.74 17.02 -3.91
N PHE A 18 -4.91 16.49 -3.57
CA PHE A 18 -5.15 15.96 -2.24
C PHE A 18 -4.19 14.79 -2.07
N SER A 19 -3.06 15.05 -1.43
CA SER A 19 -2.14 14.00 -1.05
C SER A 19 -2.86 13.15 -0.02
N GLN A 20 -3.24 11.94 -0.45
CA GLN A 20 -3.89 10.97 0.42
C GLN A 20 -2.87 10.52 1.45
N SER A 21 -2.95 11.10 2.62
CA SER A 21 -2.04 10.86 3.73
C SER A 21 -2.60 9.83 4.70
N VAL A 22 -1.72 9.14 5.38
CA VAL A 22 -2.04 8.29 6.51
C VAL A 22 -2.30 9.13 7.76
N SER A 23 -2.94 8.53 8.79
CA SER A 23 -3.18 9.16 10.09
C SER A 23 -1.87 9.47 10.83
N GLU A 24 -1.91 10.42 11.76
CA GLU A 24 -0.77 10.77 12.62
C GLU A 24 -0.26 9.57 13.42
N SER A 25 -1.16 8.71 13.91
CA SER A 25 -0.78 7.48 14.62
C SER A 25 0.01 6.52 13.72
N THR A 26 -0.32 6.47 12.44
CA THR A 26 0.44 5.68 11.46
C THR A 26 1.81 6.29 11.20
N ILE A 27 1.90 7.62 11.10
CA ILE A 27 3.19 8.33 10.94
C ILE A 27 4.10 8.03 12.14
N GLN A 28 3.59 8.12 13.36
CA GLN A 28 4.34 7.81 14.58
C GLN A 28 4.84 6.35 14.58
N LYS A 29 4.02 5.41 14.18
CA LYS A 29 4.42 4.00 14.06
C LYS A 29 5.52 3.82 13.01
N ARG A 30 5.43 4.54 11.89
CA ARG A 30 6.42 4.49 10.82
C ARG A 30 7.77 5.04 11.29
N GLU A 31 7.78 6.14 12.01
CA GLU A 31 9.02 6.70 12.57
C GLU A 31 9.75 5.71 13.47
N ASN A 32 9.02 4.94 14.26
CA ASN A 32 9.57 3.91 15.13
C ASN A 32 10.06 2.66 14.37
N ARG A 33 9.74 2.52 13.09
CA ARG A 33 10.02 1.32 12.29
C ARG A 33 10.98 1.55 11.12
N ARG A 34 11.65 2.69 11.07
CA ARG A 34 12.59 3.02 9.99
C ARG A 34 13.68 1.97 9.84
N GLY A 35 13.79 1.41 8.63
CA GLY A 35 14.80 0.39 8.29
C GLY A 35 14.68 -0.91 9.09
N MET A 36 13.56 -1.16 9.75
CA MET A 36 13.35 -2.30 10.65
C MET A 36 12.96 -3.56 9.87
N ILE A 37 13.38 -4.70 10.38
CA ILE A 37 12.87 -6.01 10.01
C ILE A 37 12.21 -6.59 11.26
N LEU A 38 10.90 -6.86 11.18
CA LEU A 38 10.14 -7.52 12.22
C LEU A 38 10.05 -9.01 11.90
N LYS A 39 10.50 -9.86 12.84
CA LYS A 39 10.33 -11.32 12.77
C LYS A 39 9.35 -11.77 13.82
N GLU A 40 8.34 -12.51 13.39
CA GLU A 40 7.33 -13.09 14.27
C GLU A 40 7.54 -14.59 14.35
N TRP A 41 7.71 -15.08 15.60
CA TRP A 41 7.95 -16.47 15.89
C TRP A 41 6.73 -17.08 16.57
N ASN A 42 6.32 -18.25 16.15
CA ASN A 42 5.19 -18.97 16.71
C ASN A 42 5.67 -20.29 17.31
N THR A 43 5.17 -20.60 18.52
CA THR A 43 5.41 -21.88 19.19
C THR A 43 4.05 -22.53 19.41
N PRO A 44 3.65 -23.49 18.55
CA PRO A 44 2.41 -24.23 18.76
C PRO A 44 2.43 -25.01 20.08
N VAL A 45 1.26 -25.24 20.66
CA VAL A 45 1.14 -26.09 21.86
C VAL A 45 1.71 -27.46 21.58
N GLY A 46 2.62 -27.92 22.44
CA GLY A 46 3.32 -29.19 22.28
C GLY A 46 4.60 -29.16 21.43
N ALA A 47 4.87 -28.05 20.74
CA ALA A 47 6.14 -27.88 20.03
C ALA A 47 7.28 -27.51 20.99
N ARG A 48 8.48 -28.06 20.73
CA ARG A 48 9.68 -27.78 21.54
C ARG A 48 10.37 -26.48 21.14
N MET A 49 10.23 -26.06 19.90
CA MET A 49 10.92 -24.87 19.34
C MET A 49 9.95 -23.99 18.60
N PRO A 50 10.17 -22.65 18.62
CA PRO A 50 9.44 -21.75 17.77
C PRO A 50 9.83 -21.96 16.31
N PHE A 51 8.91 -21.67 15.41
CA PHE A 51 9.21 -21.52 13.98
C PHE A 51 8.94 -20.08 13.54
N LEU A 52 9.67 -19.64 12.52
CA LEU A 52 9.47 -18.33 11.91
C LEU A 52 8.14 -18.34 11.16
N ASP A 53 7.23 -17.46 11.57
CA ASP A 53 5.87 -17.37 11.03
C ASP A 53 5.73 -16.25 10.00
N HIS A 54 6.18 -15.04 10.36
CA HIS A 54 6.15 -13.88 9.47
C HIS A 54 7.46 -13.10 9.54
N VAL A 55 7.81 -12.47 8.43
CA VAL A 55 8.86 -11.45 8.35
C VAL A 55 8.30 -10.24 7.64
N THR A 56 8.34 -9.08 8.29
CA THR A 56 7.91 -7.80 7.72
C THR A 56 9.11 -6.88 7.60
N THR A 57 9.33 -6.34 6.41
CA THR A 57 10.40 -5.38 6.13
C THR A 57 9.83 -3.98 5.94
N TYR A 58 10.45 -3.01 6.60
CA TYR A 58 10.12 -1.59 6.50
C TYR A 58 11.25 -0.83 5.81
N ASP A 59 10.90 0.18 5.01
CA ASP A 59 11.87 1.04 4.35
C ASP A 59 12.47 2.09 5.32
N GLU A 60 13.34 2.95 4.80
CA GLU A 60 13.98 4.02 5.58
C GLU A 60 12.99 5.08 6.10
N LEU A 61 11.77 5.11 5.59
CA LEU A 61 10.66 5.93 6.08
C LEU A 61 9.72 5.17 7.02
N GLY A 62 10.02 3.90 7.33
CA GLY A 62 9.20 3.05 8.19
C GLY A 62 7.92 2.54 7.55
N ARG A 63 7.80 2.62 6.22
CA ARG A 63 6.66 2.09 5.47
C ARG A 63 6.87 0.61 5.20
N LYS A 64 5.83 -0.20 5.36
CA LYS A 64 5.90 -1.63 5.06
C LYS A 64 6.07 -1.84 3.55
N ILE A 65 7.18 -2.45 3.14
CA ILE A 65 7.49 -2.74 1.74
C ILE A 65 7.38 -4.23 1.40
N GLU A 66 7.50 -5.12 2.37
CA GLU A 66 7.43 -6.55 2.15
C GLU A 66 6.89 -7.26 3.38
N GLU A 67 6.11 -8.30 3.16
CA GLU A 67 5.66 -9.23 4.18
C GLU A 67 5.72 -10.64 3.63
N ILE A 68 6.42 -11.53 4.35
CA ILE A 68 6.57 -12.94 3.98
C ILE A 68 5.89 -13.77 5.06
N GLU A 69 4.96 -14.62 4.66
CA GLU A 69 4.38 -15.66 5.49
C GLU A 69 5.09 -16.99 5.23
N TYR A 70 5.45 -17.68 6.31
CA TYR A 70 6.12 -18.97 6.25
C TYR A 70 5.19 -20.09 6.71
N ALA A 71 5.38 -21.26 6.11
CA ALA A 71 4.84 -22.53 6.55
C ALA A 71 6.02 -23.45 6.93
N SER A 72 5.72 -24.69 7.35
CA SER A 72 6.75 -25.66 7.73
C SER A 72 7.75 -25.98 6.61
N TYR A 73 7.35 -25.80 5.34
CA TYR A 73 8.18 -26.07 4.17
C TYR A 73 8.97 -24.85 3.64
N GLY A 74 8.83 -23.68 4.26
CA GLY A 74 9.44 -22.43 3.82
C GLY A 74 8.44 -21.35 3.52
N GLN A 75 8.74 -20.45 2.55
CA GLN A 75 7.84 -19.39 2.13
C GLN A 75 6.51 -19.96 1.65
N LYS A 76 5.40 -19.50 2.25
CA LYS A 76 4.04 -19.76 1.80
C LYS A 76 3.55 -18.69 0.83
N SER A 77 3.75 -17.43 1.17
CA SER A 77 3.43 -16.28 0.35
C SER A 77 4.34 -15.10 0.64
N ARG A 78 4.44 -14.18 -0.30
CA ARG A 78 5.17 -12.92 -0.15
C ARG A 78 4.37 -11.80 -0.80
N VAL A 79 4.19 -10.71 -0.09
CA VAL A 79 3.52 -9.52 -0.59
C VAL A 79 4.50 -8.36 -0.60
N VAL A 80 4.67 -7.71 -1.74
CA VAL A 80 5.46 -6.50 -1.89
C VAL A 80 4.51 -5.32 -2.03
N SER A 81 4.72 -4.27 -1.23
CA SER A 81 3.92 -3.04 -1.24
C SER A 81 4.69 -1.93 -1.91
N GLU A 82 4.04 -1.23 -2.84
CA GLU A 82 4.60 -0.10 -3.56
C GLU A 82 3.86 1.19 -3.17
N TYR A 83 4.62 2.27 -3.10
CA TYR A 83 4.14 3.61 -2.80
C TYR A 83 4.36 4.52 -4.01
N PRO A 84 3.69 5.68 -4.10
CA PRO A 84 3.96 6.63 -5.19
C PRO A 84 5.45 6.99 -5.25
N PRO A 85 6.05 7.16 -6.45
CA PRO A 85 7.42 7.62 -6.58
C PRO A 85 7.65 8.93 -5.83
N ASP A 86 8.84 9.09 -5.24
CA ASP A 86 9.25 10.29 -4.49
C ASP A 86 8.28 10.71 -3.36
N SER A 87 7.50 9.77 -2.87
CA SER A 87 6.57 9.99 -1.76
C SER A 87 7.27 9.89 -0.40
N ASP A 88 6.67 10.54 0.59
CA ASP A 88 7.19 10.62 1.95
C ASP A 88 6.54 9.60 2.92
N VAL A 89 6.77 9.82 4.22
CA VAL A 89 6.23 8.99 5.30
C VAL A 89 4.70 8.97 5.36
N THR A 90 4.02 9.94 4.74
CA THR A 90 2.55 10.07 4.77
C THR A 90 1.86 9.26 3.68
N ALA A 91 2.61 8.75 2.69
CA ALA A 91 2.04 8.07 1.53
C ALA A 91 1.31 6.77 1.88
N LYS A 92 0.25 6.51 1.14
CA LYS A 92 -0.48 5.23 1.17
C LYS A 92 0.03 4.28 0.10
N VAL A 93 -0.09 2.99 0.37
CA VAL A 93 0.17 1.93 -0.61
C VAL A 93 -0.72 2.13 -1.82
N VAL A 94 -0.14 2.11 -3.03
CA VAL A 94 -0.88 2.22 -4.29
C VAL A 94 -0.95 0.91 -5.05
N ARG A 95 -0.03 -0.01 -4.78
CA ARG A 95 0.04 -1.30 -5.45
C ARG A 95 0.65 -2.35 -4.53
N GLU A 96 0.11 -3.56 -4.60
CA GLU A 96 0.67 -4.76 -3.98
C GLU A 96 0.86 -5.84 -5.03
N ILE A 97 1.98 -6.56 -4.93
CA ILE A 97 2.28 -7.73 -5.75
C ILE A 97 2.37 -8.94 -4.82
N GLU A 98 1.54 -9.94 -5.07
CA GLU A 98 1.53 -11.18 -4.30
C GLU A 98 2.25 -12.29 -5.06
N TYR A 99 3.16 -12.96 -4.36
CA TYR A 99 3.94 -14.10 -4.85
C TYR A 99 3.56 -15.37 -4.08
N ASN A 100 3.63 -16.51 -4.73
CA ASN A 100 3.38 -17.81 -4.11
C ASN A 100 4.65 -18.39 -3.44
N ASP A 101 4.57 -19.65 -3.04
CA ASP A 101 5.66 -20.43 -2.42
C ASP A 101 6.85 -20.67 -3.37
N ARG A 102 6.67 -20.52 -4.66
CA ARG A 102 7.72 -20.62 -5.70
C ARG A 102 8.22 -19.27 -6.19
N ASP A 103 7.85 -18.22 -5.46
CA ASP A 103 8.23 -16.84 -5.77
C ASP A 103 7.74 -16.35 -7.14
N LYS A 104 6.60 -16.88 -7.60
CA LYS A 104 5.93 -16.47 -8.82
C LYS A 104 4.76 -15.55 -8.49
N VAL A 105 4.59 -14.48 -9.27
CA VAL A 105 3.45 -13.57 -9.15
C VAL A 105 2.15 -14.34 -9.35
N VAL A 106 1.22 -14.19 -8.40
CA VAL A 106 -0.12 -14.77 -8.47
C VAL A 106 -1.21 -13.73 -8.57
N ARG A 107 -0.97 -12.51 -8.09
CA ARG A 107 -1.93 -11.41 -8.15
C ARG A 107 -1.23 -10.06 -8.04
N ILE A 108 -1.79 -9.07 -8.73
CA ILE A 108 -1.41 -7.66 -8.58
C ILE A 108 -2.67 -6.90 -8.17
N ARG A 109 -2.57 -6.09 -7.11
CA ARG A 109 -3.66 -5.22 -6.62
C ARG A 109 -3.26 -3.77 -6.77
N LYS A 110 -4.17 -2.94 -7.27
CA LYS A 110 -4.05 -1.48 -7.23
C LYS A 110 -5.12 -0.91 -6.31
N PHE A 111 -4.78 0.13 -5.57
CA PHE A 111 -5.69 0.77 -4.63
C PHE A 111 -5.97 2.20 -5.07
N GLU A 112 -7.23 2.59 -4.97
CA GLU A 112 -7.70 3.97 -5.09
C GLU A 112 -8.37 4.37 -3.79
N TYR A 113 -8.25 5.65 -3.44
CA TYR A 113 -8.71 6.18 -2.18
C TYR A 113 -9.66 7.35 -2.38
N ASN A 114 -10.61 7.54 -1.44
CA ASN A 114 -11.43 8.73 -1.33
C ASN A 114 -10.62 9.90 -0.75
N GLU A 115 -11.15 11.11 -0.80
CA GLU A 115 -10.51 12.31 -0.24
C GLU A 115 -10.23 12.19 1.26
N ASP A 116 -11.09 11.48 2.01
CA ASP A 116 -10.92 11.22 3.44
C ASP A 116 -9.86 10.16 3.77
N GLY A 117 -9.25 9.56 2.73
CA GLY A 117 -8.23 8.53 2.87
C GLY A 117 -8.75 7.10 3.02
N SER A 118 -10.06 6.89 3.02
CA SER A 118 -10.64 5.54 2.94
C SER A 118 -10.47 4.96 1.56
N LYS A 119 -10.43 3.63 1.44
CA LYS A 119 -10.35 2.96 0.13
C LYS A 119 -11.63 3.18 -0.65
N SER A 120 -11.54 3.63 -1.90
CA SER A 120 -12.67 3.68 -2.83
C SER A 120 -12.77 2.44 -3.70
N ARG A 121 -11.66 1.97 -4.25
CA ARG A 121 -11.60 0.77 -5.08
C ARG A 121 -10.33 -0.03 -4.85
N GLN A 122 -10.45 -1.34 -5.06
CA GLN A 122 -9.31 -2.25 -5.21
C GLN A 122 -9.46 -2.97 -6.55
N ILE A 123 -8.47 -2.81 -7.42
CA ILE A 123 -8.47 -3.40 -8.74
C ILE A 123 -7.48 -4.57 -8.73
N ASN A 124 -7.96 -5.76 -8.98
CA ASN A 124 -7.18 -6.98 -8.99
C ASN A 124 -6.86 -7.39 -10.42
N TYR A 125 -5.61 -7.74 -10.67
CA TYR A 125 -5.11 -8.21 -11.95
C TYR A 125 -4.50 -9.59 -11.83
N TYR A 126 -4.65 -10.39 -12.88
CA TYR A 126 -3.86 -11.61 -13.07
C TYR A 126 -2.38 -11.27 -13.32
N PRO A 127 -1.47 -12.25 -13.16
CA PRO A 127 -0.04 -12.03 -13.43
C PRO A 127 0.27 -11.51 -14.83
N ASN A 128 -0.56 -11.84 -15.83
CA ASN A 128 -0.43 -11.39 -17.21
C ASN A 128 -0.93 -9.94 -17.44
N GLY A 129 -1.37 -9.25 -16.40
CA GLY A 129 -1.88 -7.88 -16.47
C GLY A 129 -3.36 -7.76 -16.85
N LYS A 130 -4.06 -8.87 -17.13
CA LYS A 130 -5.50 -8.84 -17.40
C LYS A 130 -6.29 -8.57 -16.13
N LEU A 131 -7.40 -7.84 -16.27
CA LEU A 131 -8.30 -7.56 -15.16
C LEU A 131 -8.93 -8.86 -14.62
N GLU A 132 -8.80 -9.07 -13.31
CA GLU A 132 -9.44 -10.19 -12.59
C GLU A 132 -10.78 -9.75 -11.99
N SER A 133 -10.78 -8.69 -11.20
CA SER A 133 -11.96 -8.17 -10.51
C SER A 133 -11.76 -6.74 -10.04
N ILE A 134 -12.87 -6.07 -9.76
CA ILE A 134 -12.88 -4.75 -9.11
C ILE A 134 -13.73 -4.85 -7.86
N LYS A 135 -13.14 -4.50 -6.70
CA LYS A 135 -13.86 -4.35 -5.44
C LYS A 135 -14.12 -2.88 -5.20
N VAL A 136 -15.37 -2.52 -4.98
CA VAL A 136 -15.80 -1.16 -4.62
C VAL A 136 -16.19 -1.13 -3.14
N PHE A 137 -15.76 -0.09 -2.43
CA PHE A 137 -16.06 0.10 -1.01
C PHE A 137 -17.10 1.22 -0.87
N GLU A 138 -18.21 0.93 -0.24
CA GLU A 138 -19.25 1.89 0.12
C GLU A 138 -19.24 2.08 1.64
N TYR A 139 -19.20 3.32 2.08
CA TYR A 139 -19.22 3.69 3.50
C TYR A 139 -20.56 4.37 3.81
N ILE A 140 -21.42 3.67 4.50
CA ILE A 140 -22.78 4.14 4.85
C ILE A 140 -22.78 4.52 6.33
N SER A 141 -22.95 5.81 6.62
CA SER A 141 -23.13 6.28 8.00
C SER A 141 -24.54 5.92 8.52
N LYS A 142 -24.61 5.52 9.78
CA LYS A 142 -25.89 5.27 10.48
C LYS A 142 -26.44 6.55 11.07
#